data_5ad08ae1800e81356a47f0b2e8cc6fd8
#
_entry.id   5ad08ae1800e81356a47f0b2e8cc6fd8
#
_cell.length_a   1.000
_cell.length_b   1.000
_cell.length_c   1.000
_cell.angle_alpha   90.00
_cell.angle_beta   90.00
_cell.angle_gamma   90.00
#
_symmetry.space_group_name_H-M   'P 1'
#
loop_
_entity.id
_entity.type
_entity.pdbx_description
1 polymer ?
#
loop_
_entity_poly.entity_id
_entity_poly.type
_entity_poly.pdbx_seq_one_letter_code
_entity_poly.pdbx_strand_id
1 'polypeptide(L)'
;MKLADCICQMYESMKKKFLVLTILMCTFTTTLLNGCGKKQNATPDNETLQDTETVTDQTVLEEQADSVEEGISYTWQDITVTLPQEWEDSYEIVEGNEGFSIYQKSSYDKNQGLGFLCGFTHIGEFRKGALGETLIAYADDGSCYYWIEPTDLAYDENDASSQKEYEEMAEMVPQIVATVKISGDGVHTNADEYVLPLSDKKPLTSEMLDNLNDNELMIARNEIYARHGRTFQNEYLQSYFNKCSWYQGTTMPEEFDESVFSAMEKDNLSMLEAKEEAYESEHPYPKKYEYGTVIEEDLNADGNVEQIFCSLMEQKDGSYVPIVTINGRAFDISKDCQLISPVTDCFYVTDITAADGELELAFLDYGPSYDPETYFFRFDGDMEFVGSVDGFPFKDQNDGINGFVNDGQVIGRIRTDLLETAYLNGYWLLNEETHALEYQEQEEYDYISTTAHQLYEKLPVRVTMDENAPEVVMQKQAEVYFLKSDLKEWILVKGKDGTKGYMQVKNGKVVELGKSANNVFSDLNYFD
;
A
#
# COMPACT_ATOMS: atom_id res chain seq x y z
N MET A 1 -3.46 -1.30 35.08
CA MET A 1 -4.65 -0.47 35.09
C MET A 1 -4.38 1.05 34.89
N LYS A 2 -3.17 1.51 34.67
CA LYS A 2 -2.86 2.92 34.38
C LYS A 2 -2.18 3.17 33.02
N LEU A 3 -1.66 2.14 32.38
CA LEU A 3 -1.02 2.27 31.05
C LEU A 3 -2.05 2.09 29.93
N ALA A 4 -2.97 1.14 30.06
CA ALA A 4 -4.07 0.93 29.11
C ALA A 4 -5.04 2.13 29.06
N ASP A 5 -5.33 2.75 30.22
CA ASP A 5 -6.18 3.97 30.26
C ASP A 5 -5.49 5.19 29.61
N CYS A 6 -4.18 5.23 29.58
CA CYS A 6 -3.41 6.30 28.95
C CYS A 6 -3.36 6.12 27.42
N ILE A 7 -3.18 4.89 26.95
CA ILE A 7 -3.17 4.53 25.53
C ILE A 7 -4.56 4.75 24.91
N CYS A 8 -5.62 4.35 25.59
CA CYS A 8 -7.00 4.57 25.13
C CYS A 8 -7.36 6.07 25.05
N GLN A 9 -6.90 6.90 26.01
CA GLN A 9 -7.11 8.35 25.96
C GLN A 9 -6.30 9.03 24.86
N MET A 10 -5.10 8.52 24.53
CA MET A 10 -4.30 9.00 23.39
C MET A 10 -4.98 8.66 22.06
N TYR A 11 -5.47 7.43 21.89
CA TYR A 11 -6.19 6.99 20.69
C TYR A 11 -7.46 7.78 20.41
N GLU A 12 -8.27 8.04 21.45
CA GLU A 12 -9.46 8.90 21.37
C GLU A 12 -9.14 10.38 21.06
N SER A 13 -7.97 10.86 21.50
CA SER A 13 -7.50 12.20 21.16
C SER A 13 -7.10 12.31 19.70
N MET A 14 -6.47 11.27 19.16
CA MET A 14 -6.07 11.20 17.75
C MET A 14 -7.28 11.12 16.81
N LYS A 15 -8.29 10.27 17.10
CA LYS A 15 -9.54 10.20 16.31
C LYS A 15 -10.27 11.56 16.22
N LYS A 16 -10.32 12.32 17.31
CA LYS A 16 -10.97 13.66 17.30
C LYS A 16 -10.20 14.70 16.50
N LYS A 17 -8.88 14.58 16.41
CA LYS A 17 -8.04 15.53 15.65
C LYS A 17 -8.09 15.24 14.14
N PHE A 18 -8.18 13.98 13.72
CA PHE A 18 -8.40 13.60 12.33
C PHE A 18 -9.75 14.11 11.79
N LEU A 19 -10.80 14.05 12.59
CA LEU A 19 -12.13 14.54 12.21
C LEU A 19 -12.17 16.08 12.04
N VAL A 20 -11.32 16.82 12.72
CA VAL A 20 -11.25 18.29 12.62
C VAL A 20 -10.49 18.73 11.37
N LEU A 21 -9.47 17.97 10.95
CA LEU A 21 -8.70 18.27 9.72
C LEU A 21 -9.57 18.08 8.47
N THR A 22 -10.38 17.01 8.43
CA THR A 22 -11.31 16.72 7.32
C THR A 22 -12.42 17.77 7.17
N ILE A 23 -12.81 18.46 8.25
CA ILE A 23 -13.86 19.50 8.23
C ILE A 23 -13.31 20.86 7.76
N LEU A 24 -12.00 21.13 7.89
CA LEU A 24 -11.41 22.39 7.45
C LEU A 24 -11.14 22.45 5.93
N MET A 25 -10.95 21.30 5.25
CA MET A 25 -10.78 21.26 3.79
C MET A 25 -12.07 21.48 2.98
N CYS A 26 -13.25 21.38 3.57
CA CYS A 26 -14.53 21.51 2.85
C CYS A 26 -15.09 22.94 2.73
N THR A 27 -14.40 24.01 3.14
CA THR A 27 -14.99 25.37 3.17
C THR A 27 -14.36 26.41 2.26
N PHE A 28 -13.43 26.07 1.35
CA PHE A 28 -12.80 27.06 0.46
C PHE A 28 -12.99 26.77 -1.04
N THR A 29 -14.24 26.65 -1.50
CA THR A 29 -14.55 26.76 -2.94
C THR A 29 -15.90 27.43 -3.14
N THR A 30 -15.93 28.74 -3.15
CA THR A 30 -16.88 29.55 -3.98
C THR A 30 -16.37 30.98 -4.08
N THR A 31 -16.11 31.35 -5.29
CA THR A 31 -16.24 32.66 -5.95
C THR A 31 -15.00 33.00 -6.78
N LEU A 32 -15.12 33.01 -8.09
CA LEU A 32 -15.34 34.16 -8.94
C LEU A 32 -15.37 33.78 -10.43
N LEU A 33 -16.52 34.00 -11.02
CA LEU A 33 -16.74 34.06 -12.47
C LEU A 33 -16.44 35.47 -12.99
N ASN A 34 -15.94 35.51 -14.21
CA ASN A 34 -16.16 36.49 -15.28
C ASN A 34 -14.92 37.17 -15.87
N GLY A 35 -14.79 36.98 -17.18
CA GLY A 35 -13.99 37.85 -18.04
C GLY A 35 -13.82 37.33 -19.47
N CYS A 36 -14.77 37.69 -20.31
CA CYS A 36 -14.88 37.39 -21.72
C CYS A 36 -13.89 38.20 -22.60
N GLY A 37 -13.38 37.61 -23.73
CA GLY A 37 -12.99 38.52 -24.82
C GLY A 37 -12.00 38.03 -25.88
N LYS A 38 -12.57 37.50 -26.99
CA LYS A 38 -12.24 37.72 -28.42
C LYS A 38 -11.03 37.06 -29.10
N LYS A 39 -11.46 36.36 -30.15
CA LYS A 39 -10.74 35.79 -31.30
C LYS A 39 -9.85 36.75 -32.06
N GLN A 40 -8.80 36.22 -32.70
CA GLN A 40 -8.59 36.45 -34.15
C GLN A 40 -7.71 35.38 -34.80
N ASN A 41 -8.14 34.95 -36.00
CA ASN A 41 -7.51 33.99 -36.91
C ASN A 41 -6.31 34.59 -37.66
N ALA A 42 -5.38 33.73 -38.08
CA ALA A 42 -4.87 33.71 -39.47
C ALA A 42 -3.91 32.51 -39.68
N THR A 43 -4.20 31.72 -40.68
CA THR A 43 -3.42 30.73 -41.38
C THR A 43 -2.83 31.35 -42.67
N PRO A 44 -2.13 30.59 -43.53
CA PRO A 44 -0.87 29.87 -43.45
C PRO A 44 0.14 30.35 -44.50
N ASP A 45 1.36 29.86 -44.51
CA ASP A 45 2.03 29.60 -45.81
C ASP A 45 3.28 28.72 -45.68
N ASN A 46 3.54 28.07 -46.73
CA ASN A 46 4.20 26.88 -47.18
C ASN A 46 5.70 27.06 -47.53
N GLU A 47 6.36 25.89 -47.78
CA GLU A 47 7.57 25.67 -48.58
C GLU A 47 8.95 25.84 -47.83
N THR A 48 9.96 24.99 -48.00
CA THR A 48 10.35 24.00 -49.01
C THR A 48 11.54 23.17 -48.45
N LEU A 49 11.67 21.95 -48.97
CA LEU A 49 12.75 20.97 -48.82
C LEU A 49 14.13 21.51 -49.25
N GLN A 50 15.21 21.04 -48.64
CA GLN A 50 16.37 20.40 -49.31
C GLN A 50 17.47 19.95 -48.35
N ASP A 51 17.74 18.65 -48.38
CA ASP A 51 18.95 17.86 -48.65
C ASP A 51 20.16 17.90 -47.70
N THR A 52 20.35 16.68 -47.16
CA THR A 52 21.61 15.91 -46.99
C THR A 52 22.92 16.62 -46.67
N GLU A 53 23.49 16.24 -45.51
CA GLU A 53 24.88 15.74 -45.48
C GLU A 53 25.12 14.83 -44.25
N THR A 54 25.66 13.67 -44.53
CA THR A 54 26.17 12.63 -43.64
C THR A 54 27.44 13.12 -42.96
N VAL A 55 27.51 13.12 -41.62
CA VAL A 55 28.79 13.05 -40.91
C VAL A 55 28.66 12.07 -39.75
N THR A 56 29.58 11.16 -39.76
CA THR A 56 29.88 10.04 -38.90
C THR A 56 30.15 10.42 -37.44
N ASP A 57 29.54 9.65 -36.55
CA ASP A 57 30.13 8.92 -35.42
C ASP A 57 31.01 9.66 -34.38
N GLN A 58 30.75 9.29 -33.12
CA GLN A 58 31.46 9.57 -31.86
C GLN A 58 31.15 10.93 -31.20
N THR A 59 30.24 10.83 -30.27
CA THR A 59 30.15 11.44 -28.92
C THR A 59 28.68 11.68 -28.54
N VAL A 60 28.00 10.64 -28.09
CA VAL A 60 26.74 10.79 -27.35
C VAL A 60 26.80 9.85 -26.14
N LEU A 61 27.62 10.24 -25.21
CA LEU A 61 27.58 9.82 -23.82
C LEU A 61 27.95 11.10 -23.06
N GLU A 62 26.96 11.77 -22.51
CA GLU A 62 26.96 12.90 -21.57
C GLU A 62 26.00 14.01 -22.01
N GLU A 63 24.72 13.71 -21.95
CA GLU A 63 23.66 14.67 -21.68
C GLU A 63 22.57 13.94 -20.89
N GLN A 64 22.91 13.44 -19.68
CA GLN A 64 21.95 13.46 -18.60
C GLN A 64 21.86 14.92 -18.22
N ALA A 65 20.74 15.53 -18.54
CA ALA A 65 20.43 16.87 -18.09
C ALA A 65 20.54 16.87 -16.57
N ASP A 66 21.57 17.52 -16.03
CA ASP A 66 21.54 18.15 -14.73
C ASP A 66 20.38 19.16 -14.77
N SER A 67 19.17 18.72 -14.41
CA SER A 67 18.23 19.63 -13.81
C SER A 67 18.89 20.03 -12.48
N VAL A 68 19.46 21.20 -12.43
CA VAL A 68 19.95 21.82 -11.20
C VAL A 68 18.76 21.82 -10.27
N GLU A 69 18.74 20.91 -9.29
CA GLU A 69 17.79 20.95 -8.19
C GLU A 69 18.06 22.29 -7.48
N GLU A 70 17.22 23.30 -7.69
CA GLU A 70 17.27 24.55 -6.94
C GLU A 70 16.87 24.22 -5.51
N GLY A 71 17.86 24.15 -4.59
CA GLY A 71 17.62 23.82 -3.20
C GLY A 71 18.90 23.87 -2.35
N ILE A 72 18.72 23.76 -1.04
CA ILE A 72 19.80 23.79 -0.05
C ILE A 72 20.27 22.35 0.17
N SER A 73 21.46 22.02 -0.33
CA SER A 73 22.03 20.68 -0.14
C SER A 73 22.70 20.55 1.22
N TYR A 74 22.35 19.49 1.96
CA TYR A 74 23.00 19.10 3.21
C TYR A 74 23.46 17.65 3.15
N THR A 75 24.71 17.40 3.58
CA THR A 75 25.29 16.05 3.60
C THR A 75 25.78 15.69 4.99
N TRP A 76 25.30 14.55 5.49
CA TRP A 76 25.80 13.92 6.71
C TRP A 76 26.34 12.54 6.33
N GLN A 77 27.66 12.32 6.47
CA GLN A 77 28.37 11.12 6.03
C GLN A 77 28.03 10.78 4.56
N ASP A 78 27.29 9.72 4.34
CA ASP A 78 26.90 9.16 3.04
C ASP A 78 25.46 9.53 2.63
N ILE A 79 24.71 10.22 3.48
CA ILE A 79 23.33 10.67 3.21
C ILE A 79 23.37 12.15 2.78
N THR A 80 22.82 12.43 1.60
CA THR A 80 22.62 13.81 1.10
C THR A 80 21.14 14.07 0.91
N VAL A 81 20.63 15.17 1.45
CA VAL A 81 19.28 15.66 1.24
C VAL A 81 19.29 17.02 0.57
N THR A 82 18.26 17.33 -0.20
CA THR A 82 18.05 18.66 -0.78
C THR A 82 16.80 19.26 -0.16
N LEU A 83 16.98 20.33 0.61
CA LEU A 83 15.90 21.06 1.24
C LEU A 83 15.37 22.14 0.28
N PRO A 84 14.07 22.47 0.33
CA PRO A 84 13.51 23.55 -0.47
C PRO A 84 14.23 24.88 -0.22
N GLN A 85 14.46 25.68 -1.26
CA GLN A 85 15.17 26.96 -1.15
C GLN A 85 14.43 27.96 -0.24
N GLU A 86 13.08 27.88 -0.21
CA GLU A 86 12.22 28.70 0.65
C GLU A 86 12.38 28.41 2.15
N TRP A 87 13.04 27.31 2.52
CA TRP A 87 13.34 26.98 3.91
C TRP A 87 14.57 27.73 4.45
N GLU A 88 15.28 28.49 3.61
CA GLU A 88 16.45 29.25 4.06
C GLU A 88 16.11 30.08 5.31
N ASP A 89 16.89 29.90 6.38
CA ASP A 89 16.69 30.48 7.73
C ASP A 89 15.50 29.94 8.55
N SER A 90 14.65 29.05 8.01
CA SER A 90 13.45 28.51 8.68
C SER A 90 13.61 27.09 9.25
N TYR A 91 14.74 26.44 9.05
CA TYR A 91 15.03 25.11 9.58
C TYR A 91 16.23 25.07 10.53
N GLU A 92 16.29 24.00 11.32
CA GLU A 92 17.45 23.65 12.17
C GLU A 92 17.78 22.18 11.94
N ILE A 93 19.07 21.85 11.76
CA ILE A 93 19.55 20.47 11.66
C ILE A 93 20.26 20.09 12.96
N VAL A 94 19.85 18.97 13.52
CA VAL A 94 20.46 18.39 14.75
C VAL A 94 21.10 17.07 14.39
N GLU A 95 22.43 17.02 14.46
CA GLU A 95 23.20 15.81 14.22
C GLU A 95 23.26 14.90 15.46
N GLY A 96 23.12 13.59 15.24
CA GLY A 96 23.32 12.55 16.21
C GLY A 96 24.47 11.61 15.84
N ASN A 97 24.67 10.55 16.61
CA ASN A 97 25.70 9.54 16.32
C ASN A 97 25.35 8.64 15.14
N GLU A 98 24.06 8.41 14.90
CA GLU A 98 23.53 7.48 13.89
C GLU A 98 22.76 8.18 12.78
N GLY A 99 22.71 9.52 12.78
CA GLY A 99 21.96 10.27 11.78
C GLY A 99 21.77 11.73 12.14
N PHE A 100 20.79 12.36 11.50
CA PHE A 100 20.43 13.75 11.76
C PHE A 100 18.90 13.93 11.66
N SER A 101 18.42 14.99 12.28
CA SER A 101 17.01 15.38 12.30
C SER A 101 16.86 16.82 11.82
N ILE A 102 15.78 17.09 11.11
CA ILE A 102 15.42 18.39 10.56
C ILE A 102 14.21 18.92 11.33
N TYR A 103 14.30 20.13 11.80
CA TYR A 103 13.29 20.80 12.61
C TYR A 103 12.87 22.11 11.98
N GLN A 104 11.59 22.49 12.13
CA GLN A 104 11.16 23.86 11.95
C GLN A 104 11.80 24.73 13.05
N LYS A 105 12.57 25.72 12.63
CA LYS A 105 13.41 26.53 13.54
C LYS A 105 12.61 27.30 14.57
N SER A 106 11.51 27.91 14.21
CA SER A 106 10.69 28.74 15.10
C SER A 106 10.10 27.97 16.28
N SER A 107 9.77 26.70 16.12
CA SER A 107 9.35 25.81 17.21
C SER A 107 10.54 25.28 18.01
N TYR A 108 11.60 24.86 17.33
CA TYR A 108 12.83 24.35 17.96
C TYR A 108 13.50 25.37 18.88
N ASP A 109 13.60 26.65 18.48
CA ASP A 109 14.19 27.73 19.28
C ASP A 109 13.39 27.99 20.57
N LYS A 110 12.09 27.72 20.59
CA LYS A 110 11.24 27.81 21.80
C LYS A 110 11.42 26.63 22.73
N ASN A 111 11.46 25.44 22.17
CA ASN A 111 11.65 24.19 22.89
C ASN A 111 12.28 23.17 21.92
N GLN A 112 13.48 22.70 22.23
CA GLN A 112 14.23 21.74 21.42
C GLN A 112 13.54 20.38 21.21
N GLY A 113 12.41 20.12 21.88
CA GLY A 113 11.55 18.97 21.64
C GLY A 113 10.46 19.20 20.60
N LEU A 114 10.32 20.43 20.08
CA LEU A 114 9.29 20.79 19.09
C LEU A 114 9.92 21.09 17.72
N GLY A 115 9.09 21.06 16.69
CA GLY A 115 9.47 21.43 15.33
C GLY A 115 10.01 20.26 14.51
N PHE A 116 10.02 19.02 15.02
CA PHE A 116 10.53 17.86 14.28
C PHE A 116 9.72 17.64 13.00
N LEU A 117 10.40 17.71 11.85
CA LEU A 117 9.81 17.50 10.52
C LEU A 117 10.12 16.11 9.96
N CYS A 118 11.38 15.72 10.00
CA CYS A 118 11.84 14.39 9.62
C CYS A 118 13.27 14.14 10.10
N GLY A 119 13.69 12.87 10.03
CA GLY A 119 15.06 12.47 10.31
C GLY A 119 15.56 11.42 9.33
N PHE A 120 16.88 11.25 9.29
CA PHE A 120 17.54 10.21 8.52
C PHE A 120 18.59 9.53 9.40
N THR A 121 18.58 8.21 9.41
CA THR A 121 19.53 7.41 10.21
C THR A 121 20.26 6.40 9.36
N HIS A 122 21.49 6.11 9.75
CA HIS A 122 22.34 5.04 9.24
C HIS A 122 22.73 4.14 10.41
N ILE A 123 22.24 2.91 10.45
CA ILE A 123 22.46 1.96 11.55
C ILE A 123 22.99 0.63 11.04
N GLY A 124 23.75 -0.08 11.89
CA GLY A 124 24.45 -1.31 11.53
C GLY A 124 23.57 -2.57 11.42
N GLU A 125 22.25 -2.46 11.59
CA GLU A 125 21.35 -3.61 11.57
C GLU A 125 19.97 -3.27 10.98
N PHE A 126 19.31 -4.29 10.42
CA PHE A 126 17.94 -4.18 9.93
C PHE A 126 16.94 -4.20 11.10
N ARG A 127 16.00 -3.26 11.08
CA ARG A 127 14.84 -3.21 11.99
C ARG A 127 13.57 -3.08 11.14
N LYS A 128 12.49 -3.75 11.56
CA LYS A 128 11.18 -3.60 10.92
C LYS A 128 10.12 -3.26 11.96
N GLY A 129 9.18 -2.39 11.57
CA GLY A 129 7.98 -2.10 12.33
C GLY A 129 8.16 -1.11 13.48
N ALA A 130 9.25 -0.35 13.54
CA ALA A 130 9.31 0.81 14.43
C ALA A 130 8.39 1.92 13.87
N LEU A 131 7.52 2.44 14.74
CA LEU A 131 6.55 3.48 14.36
C LEU A 131 7.27 4.72 13.83
N GLY A 132 6.88 5.17 12.64
CA GLY A 132 7.47 6.33 11.97
C GLY A 132 8.85 6.09 11.35
N GLU A 133 9.35 4.83 11.29
CA GLU A 133 10.59 4.48 10.60
C GLU A 133 10.31 3.74 9.27
N THR A 134 10.84 4.25 8.17
CA THR A 134 10.77 3.62 6.86
C THR A 134 12.17 3.33 6.33
N LEU A 135 12.44 2.08 5.98
CA LEU A 135 13.69 1.68 5.35
C LEU A 135 13.76 2.24 3.92
N ILE A 136 14.76 3.07 3.64
CA ILE A 136 14.95 3.71 2.32
C ILE A 136 16.13 3.13 1.53
N ALA A 137 17.11 2.54 2.23
CA ALA A 137 18.23 1.85 1.60
C ALA A 137 18.86 0.84 2.57
N TYR A 138 19.65 -0.08 2.00
CA TYR A 138 20.49 -1.01 2.75
C TYR A 138 21.82 -1.22 2.04
N ALA A 139 22.84 -1.71 2.74
CA ALA A 139 24.13 -1.99 2.15
C ALA A 139 24.55 -3.46 2.33
N ASP A 140 25.49 -3.91 1.49
CA ASP A 140 25.99 -5.29 1.50
C ASP A 140 26.66 -5.71 2.82
N ASP A 141 27.16 -4.75 3.61
CA ASP A 141 27.73 -5.00 4.93
C ASP A 141 26.64 -5.21 6.00
N GLY A 142 25.38 -4.94 5.67
CA GLY A 142 24.20 -5.11 6.51
C GLY A 142 23.77 -3.86 7.23
N SER A 143 24.40 -2.72 6.96
CA SER A 143 23.90 -1.43 7.43
C SER A 143 22.61 -1.03 6.69
N CYS A 144 21.75 -0.26 7.36
CA CYS A 144 20.44 0.14 6.90
C CYS A 144 20.23 1.63 7.10
N TYR A 145 19.49 2.24 6.17
CA TYR A 145 19.19 3.66 6.14
C TYR A 145 17.69 3.84 6.30
N TYR A 146 17.28 4.63 7.27
CA TYR A 146 15.88 4.88 7.55
C TYR A 146 15.55 6.35 7.41
N TRP A 147 14.38 6.63 6.88
CA TRP A 147 13.67 7.88 7.04
C TRP A 147 12.78 7.78 8.27
N ILE A 148 12.72 8.85 9.07
CA ILE A 148 11.94 8.94 10.30
C ILE A 148 10.96 10.10 10.14
N GLU A 149 9.69 9.83 10.38
CA GLU A 149 8.61 10.82 10.38
C GLU A 149 8.07 11.07 11.79
N PRO A 150 7.42 12.23 12.03
CA PRO A 150 6.79 12.51 13.31
C PRO A 150 5.65 11.53 13.60
N THR A 151 5.67 10.97 14.81
CA THR A 151 4.59 10.09 15.31
C THR A 151 3.60 10.82 16.23
N ASP A 152 3.86 12.10 16.51
CA ASP A 152 3.05 12.95 17.39
C ASP A 152 3.13 14.41 16.91
N LEU A 153 2.26 15.28 17.46
CA LEU A 153 2.28 16.71 17.14
C LEU A 153 3.60 17.34 17.59
N ALA A 154 4.31 17.92 16.65
CA ALA A 154 5.65 18.45 16.86
C ALA A 154 5.74 20.00 16.88
N TYR A 155 4.63 20.72 17.02
CA TYR A 155 4.57 22.18 17.07
C TYR A 155 3.93 22.70 18.36
N ASP A 156 4.09 24.02 18.65
CA ASP A 156 3.43 24.67 19.78
C ASP A 156 1.98 25.01 19.42
N GLU A 157 1.02 24.28 19.97
CA GLU A 157 -0.43 24.48 19.76
C GLU A 157 -0.92 25.89 20.18
N ASN A 158 -0.16 26.63 20.98
CA ASN A 158 -0.51 27.97 21.44
C ASN A 158 0.02 29.09 20.51
N ASP A 159 0.75 28.75 19.45
CA ASP A 159 1.28 29.67 18.47
C ASP A 159 0.81 29.34 17.05
N ALA A 160 -0.31 29.90 16.66
CA ALA A 160 -0.93 29.67 15.35
C ALA A 160 -0.01 30.05 14.15
N SER A 161 0.95 30.94 14.32
CA SER A 161 1.90 31.29 13.24
C SER A 161 2.93 30.20 13.07
N SER A 162 3.48 29.69 14.17
CA SER A 162 4.41 28.56 14.17
C SER A 162 3.77 27.27 13.69
N GLN A 163 2.51 27.03 14.09
CA GLN A 163 1.73 25.89 13.62
C GLN A 163 1.58 25.93 12.09
N LYS A 164 1.13 27.06 11.53
CA LYS A 164 0.91 27.18 10.08
C LYS A 164 2.20 26.97 9.28
N GLU A 165 3.31 27.58 9.72
CA GLU A 165 4.61 27.39 9.10
C GLU A 165 5.07 25.92 9.18
N TYR A 166 4.85 25.25 10.33
CA TYR A 166 5.17 23.82 10.48
C TYR A 166 4.37 22.95 9.50
N GLU A 167 3.06 23.17 9.40
CA GLU A 167 2.17 22.42 8.50
C GLU A 167 2.60 22.61 7.03
N GLU A 168 2.91 23.85 6.61
CA GLU A 168 3.41 24.16 5.27
C GLU A 168 4.77 23.47 4.98
N MET A 169 5.69 23.41 5.96
CA MET A 169 6.95 22.69 5.81
C MET A 169 6.76 21.17 5.80
N ALA A 170 5.87 20.64 6.64
CA ALA A 170 5.59 19.21 6.70
C ALA A 170 5.04 18.66 5.38
N GLU A 171 4.21 19.42 4.68
CA GLU A 171 3.69 19.05 3.34
C GLU A 171 4.81 18.89 2.29
N MET A 172 5.97 19.49 2.50
CA MET A 172 7.13 19.41 1.58
C MET A 172 8.08 18.24 1.91
N VAL A 173 7.99 17.62 3.09
CA VAL A 173 8.88 16.52 3.51
C VAL A 173 8.92 15.36 2.52
N PRO A 174 7.78 14.90 1.93
CA PRO A 174 7.82 13.81 0.93
C PRO A 174 8.71 14.12 -0.28
N GLN A 175 8.82 15.38 -0.70
CA GLN A 175 9.72 15.79 -1.79
C GLN A 175 11.19 15.66 -1.38
N ILE A 176 11.54 16.00 -0.13
CA ILE A 176 12.88 15.83 0.41
C ILE A 176 13.26 14.35 0.42
N VAL A 177 12.35 13.49 0.91
CA VAL A 177 12.57 12.04 0.96
C VAL A 177 12.74 11.46 -0.45
N ALA A 178 11.95 11.90 -1.42
CA ALA A 178 12.02 11.42 -2.81
C ALA A 178 13.34 11.78 -3.51
N THR A 179 14.05 12.82 -3.02
CA THR A 179 15.32 13.31 -3.61
C THR A 179 16.55 12.92 -2.79
N VAL A 180 16.40 12.14 -1.72
CA VAL A 180 17.52 11.70 -0.89
C VAL A 180 18.53 10.88 -1.71
N LYS A 181 19.81 11.19 -1.54
CA LYS A 181 20.92 10.46 -2.18
C LYS A 181 21.76 9.78 -1.11
N ILE A 182 21.95 8.49 -1.25
CA ILE A 182 22.82 7.71 -0.37
C ILE A 182 23.99 7.19 -1.20
N SER A 183 25.20 7.58 -0.79
CA SER A 183 26.43 7.23 -1.51
C SER A 183 27.16 6.12 -0.77
N GLY A 184 27.84 5.23 -1.52
CA GLY A 184 28.66 4.17 -0.95
C GLY A 184 28.70 2.94 -1.84
N ASP A 185 29.76 2.15 -1.68
CA ASP A 185 29.87 0.88 -2.38
C ASP A 185 28.91 -0.14 -1.79
N GLY A 186 28.15 -0.85 -2.63
CA GLY A 186 27.21 -1.87 -2.18
C GLY A 186 25.93 -1.33 -1.53
N VAL A 187 25.62 -0.04 -1.69
CA VAL A 187 24.34 0.54 -1.26
C VAL A 187 23.25 0.26 -2.30
N HIS A 188 22.09 -0.17 -1.81
CA HIS A 188 20.89 -0.47 -2.58
C HIS A 188 19.74 0.43 -2.13
N THR A 189 19.17 1.20 -3.04
CA THR A 189 18.10 2.18 -2.78
C THR A 189 16.69 1.67 -3.12
N ASN A 190 16.55 0.38 -3.42
CA ASN A 190 15.30 -0.30 -3.70
C ASN A 190 14.80 -1.14 -2.51
N ALA A 191 15.03 -0.65 -1.30
CA ALA A 191 14.68 -1.37 -0.06
C ALA A 191 13.17 -1.63 0.07
N ASP A 192 12.33 -0.77 -0.49
CA ASP A 192 10.88 -0.90 -0.55
C ASP A 192 10.38 -2.05 -1.45
N GLU A 193 11.28 -2.69 -2.21
CA GLU A 193 10.96 -3.88 -3.00
C GLU A 193 11.11 -5.19 -2.22
N TYR A 194 11.45 -5.13 -0.94
CA TYR A 194 11.71 -6.30 -0.09
C TYR A 194 10.95 -6.23 1.23
N VAL A 195 10.53 -7.38 1.70
CA VAL A 195 10.10 -7.55 3.09
C VAL A 195 11.32 -7.72 3.98
N LEU A 196 12.30 -8.55 3.55
CA LEU A 196 13.55 -8.82 4.29
C LEU A 196 14.76 -8.69 3.35
N PRO A 197 15.26 -7.47 3.12
CA PRO A 197 16.26 -7.17 2.07
C PRO A 197 17.58 -7.93 2.20
N LEU A 198 17.94 -8.37 3.41
CA LEU A 198 19.22 -9.06 3.70
C LEU A 198 19.05 -10.57 3.95
N SER A 199 17.89 -11.16 3.65
CA SER A 199 17.63 -12.58 3.92
C SER A 199 18.50 -13.57 3.14
N ASP A 200 19.16 -13.12 2.10
CA ASP A 200 20.17 -13.88 1.31
C ASP A 200 21.62 -13.69 1.82
N LYS A 201 21.87 -12.74 2.72
CA LYS A 201 23.21 -12.33 3.17
C LYS A 201 23.42 -12.44 4.68
N LYS A 202 22.36 -12.40 5.47
CA LYS A 202 22.39 -12.39 6.95
C LYS A 202 21.44 -13.43 7.53
N PRO A 203 21.79 -14.05 8.67
CA PRO A 203 20.82 -14.84 9.44
C PRO A 203 19.66 -13.97 9.90
N LEU A 204 18.45 -14.48 9.77
CA LEU A 204 17.26 -13.85 10.35
C LEU A 204 17.26 -14.06 11.87
N THR A 205 16.58 -13.16 12.58
CA THR A 205 16.31 -13.29 14.02
C THR A 205 14.81 -13.27 14.26
N SER A 206 14.34 -13.77 15.42
CA SER A 206 12.92 -13.74 15.76
C SER A 206 12.37 -12.32 15.77
N GLU A 207 13.14 -11.35 16.25
CA GLU A 207 12.75 -9.94 16.33
C GLU A 207 12.47 -9.32 14.95
N MET A 208 13.18 -9.78 13.92
CA MET A 208 12.92 -9.33 12.52
C MET A 208 11.59 -9.83 11.98
N LEU A 209 11.06 -10.94 12.55
CA LEU A 209 9.84 -11.60 12.09
C LEU A 209 8.61 -11.27 12.95
N ASP A 210 8.79 -10.71 14.16
CA ASP A 210 7.70 -10.55 15.14
C ASP A 210 6.59 -9.60 14.68
N ASN A 211 6.92 -8.64 13.81
CA ASN A 211 5.97 -7.66 13.27
C ASN A 211 5.51 -7.98 11.82
N LEU A 212 5.81 -9.19 11.33
CA LEU A 212 5.35 -9.63 10.01
C LEU A 212 3.99 -10.29 10.14
N ASN A 213 3.03 -9.85 9.32
CA ASN A 213 1.77 -10.55 9.17
C ASN A 213 1.93 -11.78 8.24
N ASP A 214 0.86 -12.56 8.11
CA ASP A 214 0.80 -13.77 7.31
C ASP A 214 1.22 -13.56 5.84
N ASN A 215 0.71 -12.50 5.19
CA ASN A 215 1.07 -12.18 3.80
C ASN A 215 2.54 -11.78 3.67
N GLU A 216 3.05 -11.00 4.60
CA GLU A 216 4.46 -10.59 4.62
C GLU A 216 5.40 -11.77 4.86
N LEU A 217 5.04 -12.70 5.76
CA LEU A 217 5.81 -13.94 5.98
C LEU A 217 5.87 -14.78 4.69
N MET A 218 4.72 -14.97 4.02
CA MET A 218 4.64 -15.66 2.74
C MET A 218 5.52 -15.01 1.68
N ILE A 219 5.47 -13.67 1.55
CA ILE A 219 6.31 -12.93 0.59
C ILE A 219 7.78 -13.08 0.96
N ALA A 220 8.16 -12.84 2.22
CA ALA A 220 9.55 -12.93 2.70
C ALA A 220 10.18 -14.30 2.45
N ARG A 221 9.42 -15.39 2.67
CA ARG A 221 9.88 -16.74 2.33
C ARG A 221 10.10 -16.89 0.82
N ASN A 222 9.17 -16.40 0.02
CA ASN A 222 9.27 -16.49 -1.44
C ASN A 222 10.28 -15.51 -2.05
N GLU A 223 10.70 -14.44 -1.36
CA GLU A 223 11.82 -13.59 -1.76
C GLU A 223 13.11 -14.40 -1.92
N ILE A 224 13.40 -15.33 -1.00
CA ILE A 224 14.59 -16.19 -1.08
C ILE A 224 14.55 -17.03 -2.37
N TYR A 225 13.42 -17.62 -2.71
CA TYR A 225 13.25 -18.36 -3.98
C TYR A 225 13.35 -17.44 -5.20
N ALA A 226 12.74 -16.26 -5.15
CA ALA A 226 12.71 -15.30 -6.25
C ALA A 226 14.10 -14.77 -6.60
N ARG A 227 14.98 -14.56 -5.61
CA ARG A 227 16.38 -14.16 -5.81
C ARG A 227 17.16 -15.16 -6.65
N HIS A 228 16.80 -16.45 -6.59
CA HIS A 228 17.37 -17.51 -7.42
C HIS A 228 16.60 -17.75 -8.73
N GLY A 229 15.71 -16.83 -9.11
CA GLY A 229 15.01 -16.84 -10.38
C GLY A 229 13.85 -17.82 -10.51
N ARG A 230 13.30 -18.35 -9.39
CA ARG A 230 12.10 -19.18 -9.41
C ARG A 230 10.90 -18.36 -9.86
N THR A 231 10.08 -18.90 -10.77
CA THR A 231 8.76 -18.37 -11.11
C THR A 231 7.69 -18.96 -10.21
N PHE A 232 6.51 -18.35 -10.17
CA PHE A 232 5.45 -18.73 -9.25
C PHE A 232 4.17 -19.08 -10.02
N GLN A 233 3.50 -20.16 -9.62
CA GLN A 233 2.15 -20.52 -10.12
C GLN A 233 1.07 -19.70 -9.44
N ASN A 234 1.32 -19.23 -8.23
CA ASN A 234 0.47 -18.30 -7.53
C ASN A 234 0.55 -16.93 -8.23
N GLU A 235 -0.58 -16.44 -8.75
CA GLU A 235 -0.64 -15.24 -9.59
C GLU A 235 -0.27 -13.98 -8.81
N TYR A 236 -0.63 -13.91 -7.54
CA TYR A 236 -0.26 -12.78 -6.68
C TYR A 236 1.25 -12.69 -6.49
N LEU A 237 1.91 -13.80 -6.10
CA LEU A 237 3.37 -13.82 -5.93
C LEU A 237 4.10 -13.52 -7.24
N GLN A 238 3.62 -14.07 -8.36
CA GLN A 238 4.23 -13.79 -9.66
C GLN A 238 4.09 -12.30 -10.02
N SER A 239 2.91 -11.71 -9.83
CA SER A 239 2.66 -10.28 -10.05
C SER A 239 3.50 -9.42 -9.09
N TYR A 240 3.59 -9.81 -7.81
CA TYR A 240 4.40 -9.12 -6.80
C TYR A 240 5.87 -9.04 -7.21
N PHE A 241 6.49 -10.17 -7.58
CA PHE A 241 7.91 -10.18 -7.95
C PHE A 241 8.17 -9.57 -9.32
N ASN A 242 7.25 -9.68 -10.28
CA ASN A 242 7.43 -9.09 -11.61
C ASN A 242 7.71 -7.57 -11.55
N LYS A 243 7.07 -6.85 -10.64
CA LYS A 243 7.28 -5.41 -10.44
C LYS A 243 8.58 -5.05 -9.70
N CYS A 244 9.27 -6.03 -9.08
CA CYS A 244 10.56 -5.80 -8.42
C CYS A 244 11.68 -5.67 -9.45
N SER A 245 12.51 -4.62 -9.36
CA SER A 245 13.58 -4.33 -10.33
C SER A 245 14.65 -5.41 -10.39
N TRP A 246 14.89 -6.07 -9.26
CA TRP A 246 15.89 -7.13 -9.09
C TRP A 246 15.44 -8.52 -9.55
N TYR A 247 14.14 -8.76 -9.69
CA TYR A 247 13.61 -10.09 -10.00
C TYR A 247 13.73 -10.43 -11.48
N GLN A 248 14.21 -11.65 -11.74
CA GLN A 248 14.28 -12.26 -13.07
C GLN A 248 13.80 -13.71 -12.98
N GLY A 249 12.53 -13.96 -13.28
CA GLY A 249 11.95 -15.30 -13.32
C GLY A 249 12.48 -16.10 -14.50
N THR A 250 13.32 -17.09 -14.24
CA THR A 250 13.98 -17.91 -15.28
C THR A 250 13.72 -19.40 -15.14
N THR A 251 13.26 -19.86 -13.99
CA THR A 251 13.16 -21.28 -13.66
C THR A 251 11.74 -21.61 -13.20
N MET A 252 11.10 -22.53 -13.89
CA MET A 252 9.75 -23.00 -13.51
C MET A 252 9.79 -23.70 -12.15
N PRO A 253 8.69 -23.65 -11.36
CA PRO A 253 8.65 -24.26 -10.03
C PRO A 253 9.03 -25.75 -10.03
N GLU A 254 8.65 -26.49 -11.07
CA GLU A 254 8.89 -27.93 -11.20
C GLU A 254 10.36 -28.25 -11.56
N GLU A 255 11.09 -27.27 -12.08
CA GLU A 255 12.49 -27.40 -12.48
C GLU A 255 13.46 -26.78 -11.47
N PHE A 256 12.91 -26.12 -10.44
CA PHE A 256 13.72 -25.39 -9.46
C PHE A 256 14.42 -26.37 -8.50
N ASP A 257 15.75 -26.27 -8.42
CA ASP A 257 16.57 -27.10 -7.54
C ASP A 257 17.03 -26.32 -6.30
N GLU A 258 16.50 -26.68 -5.15
CA GLU A 258 16.83 -26.04 -3.85
C GLU A 258 18.29 -26.25 -3.40
N SER A 259 19.08 -27.03 -4.15
CA SER A 259 20.52 -27.17 -3.90
C SER A 259 21.29 -25.86 -4.14
N VAL A 260 20.68 -24.88 -4.83
CA VAL A 260 21.25 -23.53 -5.05
C VAL A 260 21.35 -22.73 -3.75
N PHE A 261 20.50 -23.02 -2.77
CA PHE A 261 20.50 -22.30 -1.51
C PHE A 261 21.76 -22.58 -0.69
N SER A 262 22.36 -21.52 -0.15
CA SER A 262 23.37 -21.58 0.90
C SER A 262 22.82 -22.22 2.17
N ALA A 263 23.70 -22.60 3.09
CA ALA A 263 23.28 -23.11 4.40
C ALA A 263 22.47 -22.08 5.19
N MET A 264 22.88 -20.80 5.11
CA MET A 264 22.19 -19.71 5.79
C MET A 264 20.78 -19.47 5.22
N GLU A 265 20.60 -19.48 3.90
CA GLU A 265 19.27 -19.33 3.28
C GLU A 265 18.35 -20.48 3.67
N LYS A 266 18.87 -21.71 3.78
CA LYS A 266 18.10 -22.87 4.29
C LYS A 266 17.68 -22.69 5.75
N ASP A 267 18.57 -22.16 6.58
CA ASP A 267 18.25 -21.86 7.98
C ASP A 267 17.20 -20.74 8.06
N ASN A 268 17.31 -19.69 7.23
CA ASN A 268 16.35 -18.60 7.13
C ASN A 268 14.98 -19.08 6.62
N LEU A 269 14.94 -19.93 5.59
CA LEU A 269 13.70 -20.57 5.10
C LEU A 269 13.03 -21.36 6.21
N SER A 270 13.79 -22.20 6.96
CA SER A 270 13.23 -22.98 8.06
C SER A 270 12.67 -22.10 9.19
N MET A 271 13.29 -20.95 9.45
CA MET A 271 12.80 -19.98 10.44
C MET A 271 11.49 -19.32 9.98
N LEU A 272 11.40 -18.93 8.70
CA LEU A 272 10.19 -18.34 8.11
C LEU A 272 9.03 -19.35 8.11
N GLU A 273 9.27 -20.59 7.68
CA GLU A 273 8.28 -21.68 7.72
C GLU A 273 7.75 -21.91 9.15
N ALA A 274 8.65 -21.99 10.14
CA ALA A 274 8.24 -22.15 11.54
C ALA A 274 7.44 -20.95 12.07
N LYS A 275 7.72 -19.73 11.61
CA LYS A 275 6.97 -18.53 11.98
C LYS A 275 5.60 -18.49 11.31
N GLU A 276 5.47 -18.90 10.02
CA GLU A 276 4.19 -19.08 9.33
C GLU A 276 3.30 -20.10 10.08
N GLU A 277 3.86 -21.29 10.43
CA GLU A 277 3.12 -22.30 11.19
C GLU A 277 2.67 -21.80 12.58
N ALA A 278 3.54 -21.04 13.26
CA ALA A 278 3.20 -20.44 14.56
C ALA A 278 2.08 -19.40 14.40
N TYR A 279 2.17 -18.52 13.39
CA TYR A 279 1.15 -17.51 13.10
C TYR A 279 -0.21 -18.16 12.82
N GLU A 280 -0.26 -19.19 11.95
CA GLU A 280 -1.49 -19.92 11.66
C GLU A 280 -2.06 -20.64 12.89
N SER A 281 -1.21 -21.13 13.79
CA SER A 281 -1.65 -21.75 15.03
C SER A 281 -2.20 -20.75 16.06
N GLU A 282 -1.63 -19.55 16.10
CA GLU A 282 -2.09 -18.44 16.96
C GLU A 282 -3.37 -17.78 16.41
N HIS A 283 -3.56 -17.82 15.09
CA HIS A 283 -4.70 -17.26 14.37
C HIS A 283 -5.41 -18.36 13.55
N PRO A 284 -6.19 -19.25 14.21
CA PRO A 284 -6.77 -20.42 13.55
C PRO A 284 -7.93 -20.08 12.59
N TYR A 285 -8.36 -18.84 12.53
CA TYR A 285 -9.41 -18.35 11.63
C TYR A 285 -8.82 -17.50 10.50
N PRO A 286 -9.50 -17.42 9.33
CA PRO A 286 -10.83 -18.00 9.00
C PRO A 286 -10.79 -19.52 8.79
N LYS A 287 -11.88 -20.23 9.19
CA LYS A 287 -12.09 -21.65 8.92
C LYS A 287 -13.18 -21.85 7.88
N LYS A 288 -12.90 -22.66 6.87
CA LYS A 288 -13.85 -23.06 5.81
C LYS A 288 -14.70 -24.24 6.23
N TYR A 289 -16.02 -24.15 6.01
CA TYR A 289 -16.98 -25.22 6.28
C TYR A 289 -17.91 -25.46 5.09
N GLU A 290 -18.28 -26.73 4.86
CA GLU A 290 -19.24 -27.08 3.81
C GLU A 290 -20.68 -26.82 4.28
N TYR A 291 -21.53 -26.29 3.38
CA TYR A 291 -22.96 -26.18 3.63
C TYR A 291 -23.56 -27.58 3.89
N GLY A 292 -24.56 -27.65 4.78
CA GLY A 292 -25.21 -28.89 5.16
C GLY A 292 -24.47 -29.69 6.24
N THR A 293 -23.34 -29.21 6.72
CA THR A 293 -22.59 -29.84 7.82
C THR A 293 -22.94 -29.15 9.15
N VAL A 294 -23.06 -29.94 10.23
CA VAL A 294 -23.16 -29.39 11.60
C VAL A 294 -21.74 -29.18 12.12
N ILE A 295 -21.46 -27.97 12.54
CA ILE A 295 -20.18 -27.58 13.13
C ILE A 295 -20.37 -27.10 14.57
N GLU A 296 -19.31 -27.03 15.33
CA GLU A 296 -19.29 -26.59 16.73
C GLU A 296 -18.20 -25.53 16.93
N GLU A 297 -18.61 -24.29 17.25
CA GLU A 297 -17.73 -23.15 17.55
C GLU A 297 -18.37 -22.30 18.68
N ASP A 298 -17.57 -21.68 19.53
CA ASP A 298 -18.01 -20.69 20.53
C ASP A 298 -18.07 -19.31 19.83
N LEU A 299 -19.26 -18.94 19.31
CA LEU A 299 -19.41 -17.75 18.48
C LEU A 299 -19.39 -16.44 19.28
N ASN A 300 -19.78 -16.48 20.55
CA ASN A 300 -19.98 -15.28 21.37
C ASN A 300 -19.06 -15.21 22.60
N ALA A 301 -18.01 -16.03 22.60
CA ALA A 301 -16.99 -16.09 23.66
C ALA A 301 -17.56 -16.33 25.09
N ASP A 302 -18.75 -16.97 25.21
CA ASP A 302 -19.37 -17.24 26.52
C ASP A 302 -18.85 -18.54 27.17
N GLY A 303 -17.98 -19.27 26.48
CA GLY A 303 -17.38 -20.53 26.90
C GLY A 303 -18.24 -21.76 26.61
N ASN A 304 -19.38 -21.60 25.93
CA ASN A 304 -20.22 -22.71 25.47
C ASN A 304 -20.20 -22.74 23.95
N VAL A 305 -19.89 -23.87 23.37
CA VAL A 305 -19.89 -24.02 21.92
C VAL A 305 -21.30 -24.11 21.37
N GLU A 306 -21.57 -23.38 20.30
CA GLU A 306 -22.80 -23.46 19.53
C GLU A 306 -22.74 -24.61 18.53
N GLN A 307 -23.87 -25.32 18.36
CA GLN A 307 -24.08 -26.21 17.21
C GLN A 307 -24.66 -25.40 16.05
N ILE A 308 -23.88 -25.23 14.99
CA ILE A 308 -24.20 -24.38 13.85
C ILE A 308 -24.46 -25.26 12.62
N PHE A 309 -25.53 -24.97 11.91
CA PHE A 309 -25.85 -25.58 10.63
C PHE A 309 -26.22 -24.49 9.63
N CYS A 310 -25.52 -24.42 8.51
CA CYS A 310 -25.80 -23.49 7.43
C CYS A 310 -26.17 -24.26 6.15
N SER A 311 -27.14 -23.74 5.43
CA SER A 311 -27.54 -24.23 4.10
C SER A 311 -27.98 -23.07 3.22
N LEU A 312 -28.06 -23.27 1.90
CA LEU A 312 -28.59 -22.27 0.98
C LEU A 312 -30.01 -22.64 0.55
N MET A 313 -30.89 -21.65 0.50
CA MET A 313 -32.26 -21.82 0.00
C MET A 313 -32.46 -20.92 -1.23
N GLU A 314 -32.72 -21.58 -2.37
CA GLU A 314 -33.05 -20.87 -3.61
C GLU A 314 -34.42 -20.18 -3.50
N GLN A 315 -34.50 -18.93 -3.92
CA GLN A 315 -35.70 -18.12 -3.97
C GLN A 315 -36.38 -18.21 -5.34
N LYS A 316 -37.62 -17.74 -5.43
CA LYS A 316 -38.40 -17.78 -6.68
C LYS A 316 -37.81 -16.93 -7.81
N ASP A 317 -37.05 -15.93 -7.48
CA ASP A 317 -36.36 -15.03 -8.42
C ASP A 317 -35.00 -15.54 -8.86
N GLY A 318 -34.58 -16.70 -8.34
CA GLY A 318 -33.28 -17.33 -8.63
C GLY A 318 -32.15 -16.87 -7.71
N SER A 319 -32.41 -15.96 -6.77
CA SER A 319 -31.45 -15.62 -5.72
C SER A 319 -31.40 -16.71 -4.65
N TYR A 320 -30.44 -16.61 -3.75
CA TYR A 320 -30.27 -17.54 -2.63
C TYR A 320 -30.23 -16.77 -1.31
N VAL A 321 -30.70 -17.42 -0.26
CA VAL A 321 -30.61 -16.94 1.11
C VAL A 321 -29.95 -18.00 1.97
N PRO A 322 -28.92 -17.66 2.76
CA PRO A 322 -28.38 -18.58 3.75
C PRO A 322 -29.41 -18.85 4.84
N ILE A 323 -29.63 -20.12 5.14
CA ILE A 323 -30.43 -20.56 6.30
C ILE A 323 -29.45 -20.94 7.40
N VAL A 324 -29.44 -20.16 8.46
CA VAL A 324 -28.59 -20.39 9.63
C VAL A 324 -29.42 -20.98 10.75
N THR A 325 -28.96 -22.08 11.31
CA THR A 325 -29.57 -22.72 12.49
C THR A 325 -28.50 -22.85 13.57
N ILE A 326 -28.73 -22.27 14.73
CA ILE A 326 -27.82 -22.30 15.88
C ILE A 326 -28.57 -22.94 17.06
N ASN A 327 -28.01 -23.99 17.64
CA ASN A 327 -28.58 -24.73 18.76
C ASN A 327 -30.04 -25.19 18.49
N GLY A 328 -30.35 -25.53 17.22
CA GLY A 328 -31.68 -25.98 16.77
C GLY A 328 -32.69 -24.85 16.53
N ARG A 329 -32.34 -23.59 16.71
CA ARG A 329 -33.15 -22.41 16.36
C ARG A 329 -32.72 -21.87 15.00
N ALA A 330 -33.66 -21.70 14.07
CA ALA A 330 -33.40 -21.08 12.77
C ALA A 330 -33.49 -19.55 12.87
N PHE A 331 -32.58 -18.88 12.14
CA PHE A 331 -32.50 -17.43 12.03
C PHE A 331 -32.74 -17.01 10.59
N ASP A 332 -33.51 -15.95 10.41
CA ASP A 332 -33.81 -15.33 9.11
C ASP A 332 -32.92 -14.11 8.91
N ILE A 333 -31.90 -14.26 8.06
CA ILE A 333 -30.96 -13.19 7.68
C ILE A 333 -31.24 -12.64 6.27
N SER A 334 -32.38 -13.01 5.66
CA SER A 334 -32.74 -12.65 4.28
C SER A 334 -32.88 -11.16 4.02
N LYS A 335 -33.06 -10.37 5.08
CA LYS A 335 -33.15 -8.91 5.01
C LYS A 335 -31.78 -8.28 4.67
N ASP A 336 -30.71 -8.87 5.17
CA ASP A 336 -29.37 -8.30 5.13
C ASP A 336 -28.42 -9.11 4.21
N CYS A 337 -28.83 -10.32 3.79
CA CYS A 337 -28.04 -11.18 2.91
C CYS A 337 -28.93 -11.88 1.87
N GLN A 338 -28.82 -11.45 0.62
CA GLN A 338 -29.48 -12.07 -0.52
C GLN A 338 -28.43 -12.26 -1.61
N LEU A 339 -28.02 -13.51 -1.82
CA LEU A 339 -26.95 -13.88 -2.74
C LEU A 339 -27.52 -14.10 -4.14
N ILE A 340 -26.87 -13.49 -5.14
CA ILE A 340 -27.30 -13.59 -6.56
C ILE A 340 -26.59 -14.77 -7.23
N SER A 341 -25.32 -14.93 -6.96
CA SER A 341 -24.46 -16.00 -7.49
C SER A 341 -23.56 -16.55 -6.37
N PRO A 342 -24.14 -17.28 -5.38
CA PRO A 342 -23.39 -17.69 -4.20
C PRO A 342 -22.27 -18.67 -4.51
N VAL A 343 -21.24 -18.65 -3.69
CA VAL A 343 -20.33 -19.78 -3.52
C VAL A 343 -21.14 -20.88 -2.83
N THR A 344 -21.39 -22.00 -3.52
CA THR A 344 -22.39 -23.01 -3.07
C THR A 344 -21.81 -24.15 -2.25
N ASP A 345 -20.49 -24.28 -2.19
CA ASP A 345 -19.82 -25.38 -1.52
C ASP A 345 -19.40 -25.04 -0.08
N CYS A 346 -19.30 -23.76 0.27
CA CYS A 346 -18.78 -23.38 1.57
C CYS A 346 -19.33 -22.07 2.11
N PHE A 347 -19.17 -21.91 3.43
CA PHE A 347 -19.19 -20.67 4.19
C PHE A 347 -17.97 -20.66 5.12
N TYR A 348 -17.70 -19.54 5.77
CA TYR A 348 -16.57 -19.42 6.69
C TYR A 348 -17.03 -19.01 8.08
N VAL A 349 -16.25 -19.41 9.09
CA VAL A 349 -16.21 -18.80 10.42
C VAL A 349 -14.95 -17.97 10.48
N THR A 350 -15.08 -16.72 10.85
CA THR A 350 -14.00 -15.72 10.88
C THR A 350 -13.77 -15.21 12.29
N ASP A 351 -12.61 -14.61 12.52
CA ASP A 351 -12.25 -13.84 13.69
C ASP A 351 -11.73 -12.50 13.17
N ILE A 352 -12.60 -11.49 13.11
CA ILE A 352 -12.24 -10.17 12.59
C ILE A 352 -11.32 -9.46 13.58
N THR A 353 -11.56 -9.63 14.88
CA THR A 353 -10.71 -9.07 15.93
C THR A 353 -10.47 -10.07 17.06
N ALA A 354 -9.25 -10.55 17.18
CA ALA A 354 -8.88 -11.50 18.24
C ALA A 354 -9.04 -10.94 19.67
N ALA A 355 -9.29 -9.64 19.81
CA ALA A 355 -9.36 -8.96 21.09
C ALA A 355 -10.67 -9.24 21.87
N ASP A 356 -11.79 -9.52 21.18
CA ASP A 356 -13.09 -9.77 21.80
C ASP A 356 -13.40 -11.26 21.97
N GLY A 357 -12.74 -12.12 21.17
CA GLY A 357 -12.92 -13.57 21.15
C GLY A 357 -14.24 -14.01 20.49
N GLU A 358 -15.04 -13.08 19.93
CA GLU A 358 -16.25 -13.37 19.16
C GLU A 358 -15.90 -13.83 17.75
N LEU A 359 -16.75 -14.63 17.12
CA LEU A 359 -16.56 -15.15 15.77
C LEU A 359 -17.74 -14.79 14.87
N GLU A 360 -17.46 -14.50 13.60
CA GLU A 360 -18.49 -14.21 12.62
C GLU A 360 -18.70 -15.37 11.66
N LEU A 361 -19.94 -15.48 11.16
CA LEU A 361 -20.27 -16.30 9.98
C LEU A 361 -20.14 -15.45 8.72
N ALA A 362 -19.43 -15.95 7.72
CA ALA A 362 -19.24 -15.25 6.46
C ALA A 362 -19.81 -16.03 5.28
N PHE A 363 -20.61 -15.35 4.45
CA PHE A 363 -21.27 -15.88 3.26
C PHE A 363 -20.79 -15.12 2.01
N LEU A 364 -20.49 -15.88 0.95
CA LEU A 364 -19.82 -15.37 -0.25
C LEU A 364 -20.75 -15.34 -1.44
N ASP A 365 -20.78 -14.24 -2.16
CA ASP A 365 -21.49 -14.06 -3.43
C ASP A 365 -20.53 -13.59 -4.54
N TYR A 366 -20.56 -14.24 -5.71
CA TYR A 366 -19.85 -13.74 -6.90
C TYR A 366 -20.50 -12.49 -7.49
N GLY A 367 -21.71 -12.14 -7.03
CA GLY A 367 -22.46 -11.00 -7.54
C GLY A 367 -22.94 -11.15 -8.98
N PRO A 368 -23.62 -10.11 -9.53
CA PRO A 368 -24.25 -10.18 -10.84
C PRO A 368 -23.28 -10.12 -12.02
N SER A 369 -22.14 -9.52 -11.91
CA SER A 369 -21.15 -9.31 -13.00
C SER A 369 -19.75 -9.73 -12.61
N TYR A 370 -19.65 -10.72 -11.72
CA TYR A 370 -18.39 -11.10 -11.10
C TYR A 370 -17.83 -9.97 -10.21
N ASP A 371 -18.75 -9.25 -9.53
CA ASP A 371 -18.45 -8.28 -8.48
C ASP A 371 -18.64 -8.97 -7.11
N PRO A 372 -17.64 -9.73 -6.63
CA PRO A 372 -17.80 -10.56 -5.44
C PRO A 372 -17.91 -9.73 -4.19
N GLU A 373 -18.73 -10.22 -3.26
CA GLU A 373 -19.00 -9.63 -1.97
C GLU A 373 -19.03 -10.70 -0.88
N THR A 374 -18.56 -10.37 0.30
CA THR A 374 -18.61 -11.22 1.50
C THR A 374 -19.43 -10.55 2.57
N TYR A 375 -20.44 -11.25 3.08
CA TYR A 375 -21.38 -10.79 4.12
C TYR A 375 -21.03 -11.41 5.46
N PHE A 376 -20.91 -10.59 6.51
CA PHE A 376 -20.51 -11.02 7.85
C PHE A 376 -21.65 -10.87 8.84
N PHE A 377 -21.81 -11.88 9.69
CA PHE A 377 -22.83 -11.92 10.75
C PHE A 377 -22.22 -12.42 12.05
N ARG A 378 -22.50 -11.74 13.15
CA ARG A 378 -22.18 -12.21 14.50
C ARG A 378 -23.41 -12.82 15.20
N PHE A 379 -23.18 -13.57 16.27
CA PHE A 379 -24.20 -14.20 17.08
C PHE A 379 -24.00 -13.83 18.55
N ASP A 380 -25.00 -13.15 19.14
CA ASP A 380 -25.11 -12.91 20.59
C ASP A 380 -26.55 -13.23 21.04
N GLY A 381 -26.95 -14.52 20.89
CA GLY A 381 -28.32 -14.97 21.16
C GLY A 381 -29.32 -14.64 20.04
N ASP A 382 -29.01 -13.72 19.14
CA ASP A 382 -29.65 -13.46 17.85
C ASP A 382 -28.59 -13.25 16.77
N MET A 383 -28.97 -13.30 15.48
CA MET A 383 -28.06 -13.01 14.37
C MET A 383 -28.08 -11.51 14.07
N GLU A 384 -26.92 -10.89 14.06
CA GLU A 384 -26.74 -9.49 13.75
C GLU A 384 -25.82 -9.32 12.53
N PHE A 385 -26.23 -8.47 11.60
CA PHE A 385 -25.41 -8.14 10.43
C PHE A 385 -24.28 -7.19 10.84
N VAL A 386 -23.04 -7.63 10.62
CA VAL A 386 -21.82 -6.87 10.90
C VAL A 386 -21.49 -5.93 9.74
N GLY A 387 -21.75 -6.37 8.50
CA GLY A 387 -21.44 -5.63 7.30
C GLY A 387 -21.03 -6.54 6.15
N SER A 388 -20.65 -5.91 5.04
CA SER A 388 -20.07 -6.61 3.89
C SER A 388 -18.79 -5.94 3.42
N VAL A 389 -17.95 -6.73 2.75
CA VAL A 389 -16.76 -6.23 2.07
C VAL A 389 -16.78 -6.69 0.62
N ASP A 390 -16.32 -5.83 -0.27
CA ASP A 390 -16.11 -6.21 -1.66
C ASP A 390 -14.96 -7.22 -1.76
N GLY A 391 -15.17 -8.30 -2.52
CA GLY A 391 -14.20 -9.38 -2.69
C GLY A 391 -14.35 -10.55 -1.72
N PHE A 392 -13.41 -11.48 -1.83
CA PHE A 392 -13.29 -12.65 -0.98
C PHE A 392 -11.99 -12.57 -0.17
N PRO A 393 -12.02 -12.18 1.11
CA PRO A 393 -10.81 -11.97 1.91
C PRO A 393 -10.18 -13.28 2.44
N PHE A 394 -10.35 -14.40 1.75
CA PHE A 394 -9.92 -15.72 2.19
C PHE A 394 -8.76 -16.25 1.33
N LYS A 395 -7.71 -16.80 1.94
CA LYS A 395 -6.53 -17.34 1.26
C LYS A 395 -6.85 -18.28 0.10
N ASP A 396 -7.81 -19.17 0.27
CA ASP A 396 -8.18 -20.17 -0.74
C ASP A 396 -9.09 -19.64 -1.85
N GLN A 397 -9.54 -18.41 -1.74
CA GLN A 397 -10.36 -17.69 -2.72
C GLN A 397 -9.64 -16.49 -3.34
N ASN A 398 -8.44 -16.13 -2.84
CA ASN A 398 -7.72 -14.90 -3.17
C ASN A 398 -6.21 -15.14 -3.35
N ASP A 399 -5.85 -16.17 -4.14
CA ASP A 399 -4.46 -16.49 -4.51
C ASP A 399 -3.48 -16.59 -3.33
N GLY A 400 -3.96 -17.03 -2.17
CA GLY A 400 -3.16 -17.19 -0.96
C GLY A 400 -3.06 -15.93 -0.10
N ILE A 401 -3.74 -14.84 -0.47
CA ILE A 401 -3.78 -13.62 0.33
C ILE A 401 -4.83 -13.72 1.43
N ASN A 402 -4.40 -13.48 2.66
CA ASN A 402 -5.29 -13.36 3.80
C ASN A 402 -5.74 -11.89 3.94
N GLY A 403 -7.05 -11.67 3.94
CA GLY A 403 -7.63 -10.35 4.16
C GLY A 403 -7.86 -10.02 5.65
N PHE A 404 -7.59 -10.96 6.56
CA PHE A 404 -7.76 -10.76 8.00
C PHE A 404 -6.41 -10.53 8.66
N VAL A 405 -6.29 -9.43 9.38
CA VAL A 405 -5.09 -9.08 10.18
C VAL A 405 -5.35 -9.18 11.67
N ASN A 406 -6.55 -9.66 12.07
CA ASN A 406 -6.99 -10.00 13.44
C ASN A 406 -6.95 -8.83 14.43
N ASP A 407 -6.93 -7.59 13.94
CA ASP A 407 -6.96 -6.35 14.72
C ASP A 407 -8.23 -5.51 14.47
N GLY A 408 -9.26 -6.13 13.91
CA GLY A 408 -10.50 -5.49 13.51
C GLY A 408 -10.55 -5.04 12.06
N GLN A 409 -9.42 -5.11 11.32
CA GLN A 409 -9.39 -4.75 9.91
C GLN A 409 -9.65 -5.96 9.01
N VAL A 410 -10.47 -5.74 7.98
CA VAL A 410 -10.66 -6.66 6.86
C VAL A 410 -10.21 -5.98 5.58
N ILE A 411 -9.31 -6.65 4.83
CA ILE A 411 -8.84 -6.21 3.54
C ILE A 411 -9.66 -6.92 2.47
N GLY A 412 -10.47 -6.17 1.76
CA GLY A 412 -11.20 -6.59 0.58
C GLY A 412 -10.59 -5.99 -0.68
N ARG A 413 -11.40 -5.89 -1.74
CA ARG A 413 -10.95 -5.29 -3.00
C ARG A 413 -11.96 -4.25 -3.50
N ILE A 414 -11.46 -3.18 -4.08
CA ILE A 414 -12.27 -2.13 -4.72
C ILE A 414 -11.89 -2.03 -6.20
N ARG A 415 -12.87 -1.78 -7.04
CA ARG A 415 -12.67 -1.62 -8.47
C ARG A 415 -12.31 -0.17 -8.82
N THR A 416 -11.39 0.00 -9.76
CA THR A 416 -11.12 1.28 -10.41
C THR A 416 -11.24 1.14 -11.94
N ASP A 417 -11.70 2.20 -12.59
CA ASP A 417 -11.69 2.37 -14.04
C ASP A 417 -10.99 3.69 -14.43
N LEU A 418 -10.10 4.20 -13.56
CA LEU A 418 -9.44 5.49 -13.76
C LEU A 418 -8.58 5.50 -15.05
N LEU A 419 -7.79 4.47 -15.26
CA LEU A 419 -6.93 4.28 -16.43
C LEU A 419 -7.30 3.02 -17.20
N GLU A 420 -7.46 1.93 -16.49
CA GLU A 420 -7.89 0.61 -16.92
C GLU A 420 -8.80 0.02 -15.85
N THR A 421 -9.52 -1.05 -16.15
CA THR A 421 -10.24 -1.80 -15.13
C THR A 421 -9.27 -2.63 -14.31
N ALA A 422 -9.13 -2.31 -13.04
CA ALA A 422 -8.25 -2.99 -12.11
C ALA A 422 -8.88 -3.06 -10.72
N TYR A 423 -8.28 -3.88 -9.85
CA TYR A 423 -8.67 -4.01 -8.46
C TYR A 423 -7.55 -3.55 -7.54
N LEU A 424 -7.93 -2.83 -6.48
CA LEU A 424 -7.05 -2.32 -5.44
C LEU A 424 -7.52 -2.86 -4.09
N ASN A 425 -6.62 -2.86 -3.09
CA ASN A 425 -6.98 -3.20 -1.72
C ASN A 425 -7.95 -2.16 -1.16
N GLY A 426 -9.11 -2.61 -0.70
CA GLY A 426 -10.04 -1.83 0.09
C GLY A 426 -9.92 -2.21 1.55
N TYR A 427 -10.16 -1.29 2.46
CA TYR A 427 -9.98 -1.48 3.89
C TYR A 427 -11.29 -1.22 4.64
N TRP A 428 -11.70 -2.16 5.46
CA TRP A 428 -12.85 -2.05 6.37
C TRP A 428 -12.39 -2.29 7.79
N LEU A 429 -12.86 -1.49 8.73
CA LEU A 429 -12.53 -1.61 10.15
C LEU A 429 -13.80 -1.90 10.94
N LEU A 430 -13.73 -2.88 11.84
CA LEU A 430 -14.79 -3.19 12.77
C LEU A 430 -14.87 -2.07 13.82
N ASN A 431 -16.03 -1.43 13.90
CA ASN A 431 -16.31 -0.45 14.93
C ASN A 431 -16.71 -1.19 16.22
N GLU A 432 -15.90 -1.12 17.27
CA GLU A 432 -16.08 -1.84 18.53
C GLU A 432 -17.37 -1.44 19.27
N GLU A 433 -17.90 -0.21 19.07
CA GLU A 433 -19.12 0.26 19.75
C GLU A 433 -20.39 -0.21 19.05
N THR A 434 -20.38 -0.25 17.72
CA THR A 434 -21.55 -0.58 16.89
C THR A 434 -21.51 -2.00 16.34
N HIS A 435 -20.38 -2.68 16.43
CA HIS A 435 -20.07 -3.97 15.82
C HIS A 435 -20.36 -3.99 14.31
N ALA A 436 -20.12 -2.87 13.64
CA ALA A 436 -20.30 -2.75 12.20
C ALA A 436 -18.95 -2.57 11.49
N LEU A 437 -18.78 -3.22 10.33
CA LEU A 437 -17.66 -2.96 9.43
C LEU A 437 -17.88 -1.62 8.72
N GLU A 438 -16.93 -0.72 8.87
CA GLU A 438 -16.94 0.60 8.25
C GLU A 438 -15.79 0.72 7.25
N TYR A 439 -16.12 1.10 6.00
CA TYR A 439 -15.10 1.34 4.98
C TYR A 439 -14.17 2.49 5.39
N GLN A 440 -12.87 2.28 5.25
CA GLN A 440 -11.84 3.26 5.59
C GLN A 440 -11.28 3.89 4.32
N GLU A 441 -11.59 5.17 4.10
CA GLU A 441 -10.97 5.92 3.00
C GLU A 441 -9.47 6.07 3.24
N GLN A 442 -8.68 5.83 2.18
CA GLN A 442 -7.24 6.01 2.15
C GLN A 442 -6.85 7.14 1.20
N GLU A 443 -5.69 7.73 1.41
CA GLU A 443 -5.11 8.69 0.46
C GLU A 443 -4.67 7.98 -0.83
N GLU A 444 -4.16 6.75 -0.70
CA GLU A 444 -3.74 5.88 -1.79
C GLU A 444 -4.11 4.42 -1.50
N TYR A 445 -4.40 3.69 -2.56
CA TYR A 445 -4.76 2.27 -2.53
C TYR A 445 -3.79 1.47 -3.39
N ASP A 446 -3.30 0.34 -2.86
CA ASP A 446 -2.38 -0.54 -3.58
C ASP A 446 -3.13 -1.38 -4.63
N TYR A 447 -2.58 -1.47 -5.86
CA TYR A 447 -3.03 -2.44 -6.84
C TYR A 447 -2.78 -3.86 -6.34
N ILE A 448 -3.81 -4.71 -6.33
CA ILE A 448 -3.72 -6.11 -5.89
C ILE A 448 -2.80 -6.88 -6.85
N SER A 449 -3.06 -6.75 -8.14
CA SER A 449 -2.21 -7.31 -9.18
C SER A 449 -1.96 -6.26 -10.26
N THR A 450 -0.81 -6.32 -10.88
CA THR A 450 -0.46 -5.44 -11.99
C THR A 450 0.25 -6.23 -13.07
N THR A 451 -0.13 -5.95 -14.31
CA THR A 451 0.54 -6.47 -15.51
C THR A 451 1.57 -5.47 -16.00
N ALA A 452 2.57 -5.97 -16.72
CA ALA A 452 3.55 -5.11 -17.35
C ALA A 452 2.94 -4.39 -18.56
N HIS A 453 3.14 -3.08 -18.63
CA HIS A 453 2.78 -2.26 -19.80
C HIS A 453 4.04 -1.68 -20.41
N GLN A 454 4.09 -1.56 -21.75
CA GLN A 454 5.18 -0.85 -22.41
C GLN A 454 4.79 0.60 -22.72
N LEU A 455 5.70 1.52 -22.45
CA LEU A 455 5.53 2.93 -22.83
C LEU A 455 5.75 3.12 -24.32
N TYR A 456 4.77 3.70 -25.01
CA TYR A 456 4.92 4.06 -26.44
C TYR A 456 5.74 5.33 -26.66
N GLU A 457 5.94 6.14 -25.60
CA GLU A 457 6.77 7.34 -25.61
C GLU A 457 7.34 7.61 -24.21
N LYS A 458 8.18 8.65 -24.07
CA LYS A 458 8.69 9.08 -22.77
C LYS A 458 7.53 9.60 -21.92
N LEU A 459 7.48 9.21 -20.65
CA LEU A 459 6.48 9.64 -19.69
C LEU A 459 7.14 10.43 -18.57
N PRO A 460 6.93 11.75 -18.48
CA PRO A 460 7.25 12.50 -17.26
C PRO A 460 6.30 12.06 -16.13
N VAL A 461 6.84 11.84 -14.95
CA VAL A 461 6.09 11.52 -13.73
C VAL A 461 6.58 12.41 -12.60
N ARG A 462 5.73 12.68 -11.62
CA ARG A 462 6.03 13.54 -10.46
C ARG A 462 6.54 12.72 -9.28
N VAL A 463 7.42 13.29 -8.48
CA VAL A 463 7.91 12.60 -7.26
C VAL A 463 6.83 12.50 -6.17
N THR A 464 5.83 13.37 -6.19
CA THR A 464 4.63 13.36 -5.32
C THR A 464 3.37 13.66 -6.12
N MET A 465 2.19 13.54 -5.51
CA MET A 465 0.88 13.87 -6.10
C MET A 465 0.63 15.39 -6.16
N ASP A 466 1.59 16.14 -6.69
CA ASP A 466 1.52 17.59 -6.88
C ASP A 466 1.94 17.95 -8.31
N GLU A 467 1.13 18.74 -9.00
CA GLU A 467 1.39 19.20 -10.37
C GLU A 467 2.71 20.01 -10.48
N ASN A 468 3.20 20.58 -9.39
CA ASN A 468 4.44 21.35 -9.32
C ASN A 468 5.63 20.55 -8.78
N ALA A 469 5.43 19.32 -8.35
CA ALA A 469 6.51 18.47 -7.84
C ALA A 469 7.58 18.21 -8.93
N PRO A 470 8.83 17.97 -8.54
CA PRO A 470 9.91 17.62 -9.46
C PRO A 470 9.54 16.45 -10.37
N GLU A 471 9.99 16.50 -11.61
CA GLU A 471 9.75 15.47 -12.61
C GLU A 471 10.89 14.46 -12.69
N VAL A 472 10.52 13.20 -12.88
CA VAL A 472 11.40 12.12 -13.35
C VAL A 472 10.86 11.61 -14.69
N VAL A 473 11.72 11.23 -15.64
CA VAL A 473 11.27 10.85 -16.98
C VAL A 473 11.52 9.37 -17.23
N MET A 474 10.44 8.59 -17.33
CA MET A 474 10.47 7.21 -17.78
C MET A 474 10.70 7.14 -19.29
N GLN A 475 11.56 6.23 -19.74
CA GLN A 475 11.98 6.17 -21.13
C GLN A 475 10.94 5.45 -22.02
N LYS A 476 10.91 5.82 -23.29
CA LYS A 476 10.13 5.08 -24.30
C LYS A 476 10.54 3.61 -24.33
N GLN A 477 9.56 2.71 -24.48
CA GLN A 477 9.71 1.25 -24.43
C GLN A 477 10.12 0.69 -23.05
N ALA A 478 10.13 1.53 -21.99
CA ALA A 478 10.25 1.03 -20.64
C ALA A 478 9.04 0.13 -20.32
N GLU A 479 9.30 -0.96 -19.62
CA GLU A 479 8.29 -1.79 -18.99
C GLU A 479 7.91 -1.13 -17.67
N VAL A 480 6.62 -0.88 -17.47
CA VAL A 480 6.10 -0.17 -16.30
C VAL A 480 4.93 -0.91 -15.66
N TYR A 481 4.71 -0.65 -14.38
CA TYR A 481 3.68 -1.24 -13.54
C TYR A 481 2.94 -0.12 -12.79
N PHE A 482 1.63 -0.28 -12.60
CA PHE A 482 0.85 0.61 -11.74
C PHE A 482 0.86 0.04 -10.33
N LEU A 483 1.29 0.84 -9.36
CA LEU A 483 1.48 0.38 -7.99
C LEU A 483 0.35 0.84 -7.06
N LYS A 484 -0.04 2.12 -7.16
CA LYS A 484 -1.03 2.75 -6.29
C LYS A 484 -1.90 3.72 -7.06
N SER A 485 -3.08 4.02 -6.52
CA SER A 485 -3.96 5.09 -7.01
C SER A 485 -4.69 5.77 -5.86
N ASP A 486 -4.94 7.07 -5.99
CA ASP A 486 -5.85 7.82 -5.11
C ASP A 486 -7.34 7.64 -5.48
N LEU A 487 -7.64 6.81 -6.49
CA LEU A 487 -8.98 6.59 -7.09
C LEU A 487 -9.61 7.85 -7.73
N LYS A 488 -8.92 8.97 -7.75
CA LYS A 488 -9.42 10.25 -8.26
C LYS A 488 -8.74 10.65 -9.57
N GLU A 489 -7.43 10.80 -9.53
CA GLU A 489 -6.67 11.28 -10.69
C GLU A 489 -5.19 10.91 -10.69
N TRP A 490 -4.64 10.36 -9.59
CA TRP A 490 -3.22 10.04 -9.49
C TRP A 490 -2.97 8.53 -9.48
N ILE A 491 -1.94 8.12 -10.21
CA ILE A 491 -1.45 6.73 -10.24
C ILE A 491 0.07 6.75 -10.07
N LEU A 492 0.55 6.01 -9.09
CA LEU A 492 1.98 5.73 -8.92
C LEU A 492 2.42 4.69 -9.94
N VAL A 493 3.33 5.09 -10.82
CA VAL A 493 3.91 4.23 -11.85
C VAL A 493 5.34 3.87 -11.48
N LYS A 494 5.74 2.63 -11.72
CA LYS A 494 7.10 2.14 -11.52
C LYS A 494 7.62 1.47 -12.77
N GLY A 495 8.80 1.88 -13.22
CA GLY A 495 9.57 1.21 -14.26
C GLY A 495 10.32 -0.02 -13.73
N LYS A 496 10.55 -1.01 -14.59
CA LYS A 496 11.36 -2.19 -14.26
C LYS A 496 12.82 -1.82 -13.89
N ASP A 497 13.28 -0.66 -14.27
CA ASP A 497 14.58 -0.08 -13.89
C ASP A 497 14.60 0.55 -12.48
N GLY A 498 13.46 0.51 -11.76
CA GLY A 498 13.31 1.11 -10.43
C GLY A 498 12.83 2.56 -10.43
N THR A 499 12.78 3.24 -11.58
CA THR A 499 12.25 4.60 -11.69
C THR A 499 10.79 4.64 -11.23
N LYS A 500 10.43 5.56 -10.31
CA LYS A 500 9.06 5.70 -9.78
C LYS A 500 8.58 7.15 -9.87
N GLY A 501 7.28 7.32 -10.00
CA GLY A 501 6.62 8.61 -9.87
C GLY A 501 5.14 8.55 -10.20
N TYR A 502 4.46 9.63 -9.86
CA TYR A 502 3.03 9.80 -10.06
C TYR A 502 2.73 10.38 -11.44
N MET A 503 1.76 9.81 -12.12
CA MET A 503 1.13 10.42 -13.31
C MET A 503 -0.29 10.81 -13.00
N GLN A 504 -0.76 11.88 -13.64
CA GLN A 504 -2.13 12.33 -13.52
C GLN A 504 -3.00 11.81 -14.67
N VAL A 505 -4.18 11.31 -14.34
CA VAL A 505 -5.16 10.80 -15.31
C VAL A 505 -6.46 11.56 -15.17
N LYS A 506 -6.90 12.23 -16.25
CA LYS A 506 -8.18 12.95 -16.29
C LYS A 506 -8.97 12.56 -17.54
N ASN A 507 -10.17 12.02 -17.35
CA ASN A 507 -11.06 11.58 -18.44
C ASN A 507 -10.39 10.60 -19.42
N GLY A 508 -9.68 9.59 -18.88
CA GLY A 508 -8.97 8.57 -19.65
C GLY A 508 -7.74 9.09 -20.43
N LYS A 509 -7.22 10.25 -20.04
CA LYS A 509 -6.01 10.85 -20.63
C LYS A 509 -4.93 11.01 -19.60
N VAL A 510 -3.72 10.66 -19.97
CA VAL A 510 -2.50 11.00 -19.24
C VAL A 510 -2.23 12.49 -19.43
N VAL A 511 -2.31 13.26 -18.35
CA VAL A 511 -2.32 14.73 -18.38
C VAL A 511 -0.98 15.27 -18.88
N GLU A 512 0.13 14.73 -18.43
CA GLU A 512 1.50 15.12 -18.77
C GLU A 512 1.74 15.08 -20.31
N LEU A 513 1.04 14.21 -21.01
CA LEU A 513 1.16 14.04 -22.46
C LEU A 513 -0.04 14.57 -23.24
N GLY A 514 -1.15 14.86 -22.57
CA GLY A 514 -2.41 15.26 -23.19
C GLY A 514 -3.04 14.18 -24.09
N LYS A 515 -2.66 12.91 -23.90
CA LYS A 515 -3.01 11.77 -24.74
C LYS A 515 -3.89 10.77 -24.03
N SER A 516 -4.74 10.07 -24.80
CA SER A 516 -5.47 8.91 -24.29
C SER A 516 -4.50 7.84 -23.78
N ALA A 517 -4.84 7.19 -22.68
CA ALA A 517 -4.05 6.14 -22.06
C ALA A 517 -3.60 5.05 -23.05
N ASN A 518 -4.50 4.59 -23.94
CA ASN A 518 -4.19 3.60 -24.98
C ASN A 518 -3.13 4.05 -26.01
N ASN A 519 -2.83 5.35 -26.09
CA ASN A 519 -1.75 5.88 -26.93
C ASN A 519 -0.44 6.04 -26.17
N VAL A 520 -0.44 5.81 -24.85
CA VAL A 520 0.73 5.91 -23.97
C VAL A 520 1.21 4.54 -23.54
N PHE A 521 0.28 3.64 -23.22
CA PHE A 521 0.57 2.30 -22.68
C PHE A 521 0.09 1.20 -23.63
N SER A 522 0.81 0.07 -23.64
CA SER A 522 0.35 -1.18 -24.25
C SER A 522 -0.68 -1.88 -23.35
N ASP A 523 -1.53 -2.70 -23.95
CA ASP A 523 -2.28 -3.79 -23.31
C ASP A 523 -3.05 -3.40 -22.03
N LEU A 524 -3.68 -2.20 -22.02
CA LEU A 524 -4.58 -1.81 -20.93
C LEU A 524 -5.83 -2.69 -20.94
N ASN A 525 -6.26 -3.11 -19.76
CA ASN A 525 -7.39 -4.00 -19.55
C ASN A 525 -8.68 -3.20 -19.38
N TYR A 526 -9.74 -3.59 -20.09
CA TYR A 526 -11.09 -3.04 -19.93
C TYR A 526 -12.08 -4.18 -19.87
N PHE A 527 -12.76 -4.32 -18.73
CA PHE A 527 -13.81 -5.31 -18.53
C PHE A 527 -15.13 -4.60 -18.21
N ASP A 528 -16.24 -5.18 -18.72
CA ASP A 528 -17.60 -4.67 -18.42
C ASP A 528 -18.05 -5.11 -17.02
#